data_043eb6b782e46aa6216c2b4027926b06
#
_entry.id   043eb6b782e46aa6216c2b4027926b06
#
_cell.length_a   1.000
_cell.length_b   1.000
_cell.length_c   1.000
_cell.angle_alpha   90.00
_cell.angle_beta   90.00
_cell.angle_gamma   90.00
#
_symmetry.space_group_name_H-M   'P 1'
#
loop_
_entity.id
_entity.type
_entity.pdbx_description
1 polymer ?
#
loop_
_entity_poly.entity_id
_entity_poly.type
_entity_poly.pdbx_seq_one_letter_code
_entity_poly.pdbx_strand_id
1 'polypeptide(L)'
;MSAGIYLHIPFCKSRCSYCDFATDVFKNEETVERYVSALIKEIENFESEARALSNVRASAAVDTIYFGGGTPSLLAPQQLEKILNSIYKKFSLMENIELTMEMNPATVTSETLKSYKSLGVNRASFGAQTFDDSELKRLGRRHSASDVRETIELLRGAGFDNVSFDLIAGLPRQTLKDWERNLDEALKLNPEHLSLYLLEIHEGTPLAEQIRSHRQPLPDEDLAGEMYELITRKTCRKGYEQYEISNFSLPGYASKHNSKYWLCEPVYAFGVSAHSFDGNARYANERDTAKYVSLIESNDSAEVFREETNLASEFIFLGLRLSKGIDLIEYENRFGINIKEKYAEDLQRLEELGLIEFAENRLKLTRKGMVYSNEVFTVFV
;
A
#
# COMPACT_ATOMS: atom_id res chain seq x y z
N MET A 1 -16.49 -4.11 -13.26
CA MET A 1 -15.30 -3.89 -12.38
C MET A 1 -15.80 -3.21 -11.12
N SER A 2 -15.25 -3.58 -9.97
CA SER A 2 -15.48 -2.90 -8.68
C SER A 2 -14.45 -1.80 -8.48
N ALA A 3 -14.78 -0.81 -7.62
CA ALA A 3 -13.84 0.25 -7.25
C ALA A 3 -13.35 0.08 -5.81
N GLY A 4 -12.16 0.61 -5.52
CA GLY A 4 -11.67 0.78 -4.16
C GLY A 4 -11.89 2.20 -3.66
N ILE A 5 -11.93 2.38 -2.33
CA ILE A 5 -11.84 3.68 -1.68
C ILE A 5 -10.59 3.68 -0.81
N TYR A 6 -9.72 4.68 -1.00
CA TYR A 6 -8.57 4.95 -0.14
C TYR A 6 -8.79 6.24 0.66
N LEU A 7 -8.44 6.22 1.93
CA LEU A 7 -8.58 7.37 2.84
C LEU A 7 -7.23 7.65 3.45
N HIS A 8 -6.66 8.81 3.14
CA HIS A 8 -5.38 9.22 3.70
C HIS A 8 -5.58 9.91 5.03
N ILE A 9 -4.99 9.36 6.09
CA ILE A 9 -5.01 9.93 7.44
C ILE A 9 -3.58 10.34 7.80
N PRO A 10 -3.22 11.65 7.75
CA PRO A 10 -1.83 12.08 7.80
C PRO A 10 -1.18 12.02 9.17
N PHE A 11 -1.91 11.77 10.24
CA PHE A 11 -1.42 11.96 11.61
C PHE A 11 -0.51 10.83 12.07
N CYS A 12 0.65 11.19 12.64
CA CYS A 12 1.60 10.29 13.29
C CYS A 12 2.01 10.84 14.66
N LYS A 13 2.33 9.97 15.62
CA LYS A 13 2.95 10.42 16.90
C LYS A 13 4.38 10.94 16.71
N SER A 14 5.08 10.51 15.66
CA SER A 14 6.41 10.99 15.24
C SER A 14 6.65 10.60 13.80
N ARG A 15 7.49 11.36 13.08
CA ARG A 15 7.90 11.00 11.72
C ARG A 15 9.08 10.04 11.75
N CYS A 16 8.98 8.94 11.01
CA CYS A 16 10.06 7.98 10.85
C CYS A 16 11.15 8.51 9.89
N SER A 17 12.40 8.07 10.07
CA SER A 17 13.53 8.61 9.30
C SER A 17 13.49 8.27 7.80
N TYR A 18 12.82 7.19 7.42
CA TYR A 18 12.71 6.70 6.03
C TYR A 18 11.41 7.10 5.33
N CYS A 19 10.45 7.69 6.07
CA CYS A 19 9.08 7.87 5.57
C CYS A 19 8.97 9.07 4.61
N ASP A 20 8.45 8.82 3.41
CA ASP A 20 8.14 9.83 2.38
C ASP A 20 6.65 10.16 2.29
N PHE A 21 5.79 9.50 3.04
CA PHE A 21 4.36 9.80 3.02
C PHE A 21 4.05 11.22 3.52
N ALA A 22 2.95 11.78 3.02
CA ALA A 22 2.41 13.04 3.53
C ALA A 22 1.90 12.82 4.97
N THR A 23 2.74 13.15 5.95
CA THR A 23 2.45 12.91 7.36
C THR A 23 2.71 14.16 8.21
N ASP A 24 1.82 14.39 9.17
CA ASP A 24 1.92 15.43 10.18
C ASP A 24 2.04 14.83 11.57
N VAL A 25 2.82 15.50 12.41
CA VAL A 25 2.86 15.13 13.84
C VAL A 25 1.54 15.52 14.49
N PHE A 26 0.88 14.55 15.10
CA PHE A 26 -0.34 14.78 15.89
C PHE A 26 -0.12 15.89 16.94
N LYS A 27 -0.91 16.95 16.86
CA LYS A 27 -0.81 18.10 17.77
C LYS A 27 -1.88 18.06 18.85
N ASN A 28 -3.14 17.97 18.46
CA ASN A 28 -4.30 17.93 19.35
C ASN A 28 -5.53 17.37 18.63
N GLU A 29 -6.56 17.07 19.38
CA GLU A 29 -7.81 16.51 18.87
C GLU A 29 -8.58 17.47 17.94
N GLU A 30 -8.51 18.78 18.20
CA GLU A 30 -9.17 19.81 17.37
C GLU A 30 -8.64 19.78 15.92
N THR A 31 -7.32 19.63 15.73
CA THR A 31 -6.71 19.51 14.40
C THR A 31 -7.21 18.27 13.67
N VAL A 32 -7.34 17.14 14.38
CA VAL A 32 -7.86 15.91 13.79
C VAL A 32 -9.33 16.05 13.43
N GLU A 33 -10.17 16.62 14.30
CA GLU A 33 -11.60 16.79 14.04
C GLU A 33 -11.85 17.73 12.86
N ARG A 34 -11.05 18.81 12.75
CA ARG A 34 -11.11 19.72 11.61
C ARG A 34 -10.75 19.01 10.30
N TYR A 35 -9.70 18.18 10.31
CA TYR A 35 -9.31 17.36 9.15
C TYR A 35 -10.40 16.34 8.78
N VAL A 36 -10.93 15.62 9.76
CA VAL A 36 -12.02 14.65 9.56
C VAL A 36 -13.24 15.32 8.96
N SER A 37 -13.58 16.52 9.41
CA SER A 37 -14.70 17.32 8.87
C SER A 37 -14.45 17.70 7.40
N ALA A 38 -13.23 18.09 7.04
CA ALA A 38 -12.85 18.37 5.66
C ALA A 38 -12.92 17.11 4.80
N LEU A 39 -12.38 15.98 5.28
CA LEU A 39 -12.42 14.70 4.59
C LEU A 39 -13.85 14.23 4.30
N ILE A 40 -14.77 14.37 5.28
CA ILE A 40 -16.18 14.04 5.11
C ILE A 40 -16.81 14.95 4.04
N LYS A 41 -16.54 16.25 4.08
CA LYS A 41 -17.05 17.21 3.09
C LYS A 41 -16.54 16.90 1.69
N GLU A 42 -15.27 16.49 1.52
CA GLU A 42 -14.72 16.05 0.24
C GLU A 42 -15.50 14.82 -0.29
N ILE A 43 -15.70 13.79 0.55
CA ILE A 43 -16.45 12.58 0.20
C ILE A 43 -17.89 12.93 -0.22
N GLU A 44 -18.58 13.79 0.53
CA GLU A 44 -19.95 14.19 0.25
C GLU A 44 -20.08 14.97 -1.08
N ASN A 45 -19.07 15.77 -1.42
CA ASN A 45 -19.04 16.56 -2.65
C ASN A 45 -18.48 15.78 -3.86
N PHE A 46 -17.93 14.58 -3.67
CA PHE A 46 -17.35 13.79 -4.75
C PHE A 46 -18.38 13.50 -5.85
N GLU A 47 -18.04 13.88 -7.07
CA GLU A 47 -18.79 13.54 -8.28
C GLU A 47 -17.86 12.76 -9.22
N SER A 48 -18.13 11.48 -9.45
CA SER A 48 -17.38 10.74 -10.46
C SER A 48 -17.74 11.28 -11.86
N GLU A 49 -16.73 11.52 -12.72
CA GLU A 49 -16.98 11.94 -14.12
C GLU A 49 -17.82 10.94 -14.89
N ALA A 50 -17.77 9.66 -14.56
CA ALA A 50 -18.67 8.63 -15.07
C ALA A 50 -20.15 8.95 -14.76
N ARG A 51 -20.43 9.74 -13.72
CA ARG A 51 -21.75 10.23 -13.37
C ARG A 51 -22.16 11.45 -14.21
N ALA A 52 -21.18 12.29 -14.61
CA ALA A 52 -21.43 13.51 -15.38
C ALA A 52 -21.64 13.23 -16.88
N LEU A 53 -21.03 12.18 -17.42
CA LEU A 53 -21.08 11.85 -18.86
C LEU A 53 -22.15 10.82 -19.24
N SER A 54 -22.75 10.12 -18.29
CA SER A 54 -23.82 9.16 -18.55
C SER A 54 -24.99 9.38 -17.61
N ASN A 55 -26.20 9.46 -18.18
CA ASN A 55 -27.48 9.32 -17.42
C ASN A 55 -27.61 7.93 -16.74
N VAL A 56 -26.53 7.19 -16.58
CA VAL A 56 -26.45 5.86 -15.97
C VAL A 56 -26.01 5.99 -14.52
N ARG A 57 -26.89 5.63 -13.60
CA ARG A 57 -26.71 5.55 -12.15
C ARG A 57 -25.72 4.45 -11.72
N ALA A 58 -24.61 4.26 -12.38
CA ALA A 58 -23.64 3.21 -12.02
C ALA A 58 -22.28 3.82 -11.72
N SER A 59 -22.11 4.40 -10.52
CA SER A 59 -20.80 4.33 -9.90
C SER A 59 -20.46 2.84 -9.72
N ALA A 60 -19.24 2.42 -10.08
CA ALA A 60 -18.79 1.06 -9.83
C ALA A 60 -19.06 0.73 -8.35
N ALA A 61 -19.61 -0.45 -8.07
CA ALA A 61 -19.84 -0.87 -6.70
C ALA A 61 -18.46 -1.00 -6.00
N VAL A 62 -18.36 -0.49 -4.78
CA VAL A 62 -17.12 -0.49 -3.98
C VAL A 62 -17.01 -1.81 -3.23
N ASP A 63 -15.86 -2.49 -3.36
CA ASP A 63 -15.57 -3.76 -2.69
C ASP A 63 -14.41 -3.65 -1.69
N THR A 64 -13.67 -2.53 -1.69
CA THR A 64 -12.60 -2.28 -0.71
C THR A 64 -12.64 -0.86 -0.17
N ILE A 65 -12.40 -0.70 1.14
CA ILE A 65 -12.15 0.58 1.81
C ILE A 65 -10.83 0.43 2.58
N TYR A 66 -9.90 1.37 2.37
CA TYR A 66 -8.57 1.31 2.96
C TYR A 66 -8.23 2.63 3.65
N PHE A 67 -8.03 2.58 4.96
CA PHE A 67 -7.51 3.69 5.74
C PHE A 67 -6.00 3.56 5.86
N GLY A 68 -5.27 4.46 5.23
CA GLY A 68 -3.80 4.44 5.18
C GLY A 68 -3.18 5.81 5.42
N GLY A 69 -1.86 5.91 5.20
CA GLY A 69 -1.08 7.14 5.23
C GLY A 69 -0.14 7.27 6.41
N GLY A 70 -0.48 8.05 7.42
CA GLY A 70 0.29 8.22 8.65
C GLY A 70 0.03 7.08 9.64
N THR A 71 -0.98 7.25 10.47
CA THR A 71 -1.40 6.27 11.48
C THR A 71 -2.91 6.35 11.67
N PRO A 72 -3.71 5.73 10.82
CA PRO A 72 -5.18 5.77 10.90
C PRO A 72 -5.74 5.31 12.24
N SER A 73 -5.05 4.40 12.94
CA SER A 73 -5.44 3.96 14.28
C SER A 73 -5.33 5.02 15.39
N LEU A 74 -4.94 6.26 15.06
CA LEU A 74 -5.07 7.41 15.95
C LEU A 74 -6.46 8.06 15.91
N LEU A 75 -7.30 7.72 14.93
CA LEU A 75 -8.68 8.17 14.90
C LEU A 75 -9.47 7.59 16.08
N ALA A 76 -10.28 8.41 16.72
CA ALA A 76 -11.26 7.89 17.66
C ALA A 76 -12.33 7.05 16.92
N PRO A 77 -12.92 6.00 17.54
CA PRO A 77 -13.97 5.20 16.90
C PRO A 77 -15.14 6.05 16.35
N GLN A 78 -15.51 7.13 17.03
CA GLN A 78 -16.56 8.04 16.58
C GLN A 78 -16.18 8.81 15.31
N GLN A 79 -14.90 9.13 15.12
CA GLN A 79 -14.40 9.78 13.91
C GLN A 79 -14.42 8.80 12.73
N LEU A 80 -14.00 7.55 12.95
CA LEU A 80 -14.11 6.49 11.97
C LEU A 80 -15.55 6.27 11.55
N GLU A 81 -16.49 6.20 12.50
CA GLU A 81 -17.92 6.03 12.24
C GLU A 81 -18.49 7.16 11.38
N LYS A 82 -18.14 8.43 11.66
CA LYS A 82 -18.56 9.58 10.85
C LYS A 82 -18.08 9.45 9.40
N ILE A 83 -16.82 9.09 9.19
CA ILE A 83 -16.24 8.91 7.85
C ILE A 83 -16.96 7.76 7.12
N LEU A 84 -17.10 6.60 7.75
CA LEU A 84 -17.79 5.45 7.16
C LEU A 84 -19.24 5.78 6.78
N ASN A 85 -19.96 6.52 7.63
CA ASN A 85 -21.32 6.94 7.34
C ASN A 85 -21.41 7.86 6.10
N SER A 86 -20.43 8.74 5.86
CA SER A 86 -20.37 9.54 4.64
C SER A 86 -20.15 8.68 3.39
N ILE A 87 -19.27 7.68 3.50
CA ILE A 87 -19.02 6.72 2.41
C ILE A 87 -20.28 5.91 2.10
N TYR A 88 -20.94 5.36 3.13
CA TYR A 88 -22.17 4.55 2.97
C TYR A 88 -23.33 5.32 2.34
N LYS A 89 -23.41 6.63 2.59
CA LYS A 89 -24.39 7.50 1.94
C LYS A 89 -24.07 7.81 0.48
N LYS A 90 -22.77 7.89 0.16
CA LYS A 90 -22.28 8.36 -1.17
C LYS A 90 -22.11 7.23 -2.18
N PHE A 91 -21.66 6.04 -1.74
CA PHE A 91 -21.28 4.92 -2.60
C PHE A 91 -22.18 3.71 -2.40
N SER A 92 -22.34 2.92 -3.47
CA SER A 92 -22.93 1.58 -3.38
C SER A 92 -21.85 0.59 -3.00
N LEU A 93 -22.02 -0.10 -1.89
CA LEU A 93 -21.05 -1.09 -1.41
C LEU A 93 -21.48 -2.49 -1.81
N MET A 94 -20.48 -3.34 -2.11
CA MET A 94 -20.73 -4.77 -2.29
C MET A 94 -20.91 -5.46 -0.92
N GLU A 95 -21.54 -6.63 -0.93
CA GLU A 95 -21.49 -7.53 0.22
C GLU A 95 -20.04 -8.00 0.44
N ASN A 96 -19.61 -8.21 1.68
CA ASN A 96 -18.26 -8.71 2.02
C ASN A 96 -17.10 -7.82 1.55
N ILE A 97 -17.19 -6.51 1.76
CA ILE A 97 -16.11 -5.58 1.49
C ILE A 97 -14.86 -5.90 2.33
N GLU A 98 -13.67 -5.66 1.77
CA GLU A 98 -12.43 -5.59 2.55
C GLU A 98 -12.31 -4.18 3.13
N LEU A 99 -12.43 -4.03 4.46
CA LEU A 99 -12.22 -2.79 5.16
C LEU A 99 -10.92 -2.89 5.96
N THR A 100 -9.87 -2.28 5.41
CA THR A 100 -8.52 -2.29 5.99
C THR A 100 -8.25 -1.03 6.79
N MET A 101 -7.57 -1.18 7.93
CA MET A 101 -7.02 -0.07 8.70
C MET A 101 -5.53 -0.29 8.97
N GLU A 102 -4.71 0.68 8.58
CA GLU A 102 -3.31 0.72 9.00
C GLU A 102 -3.19 1.16 10.46
N MET A 103 -2.28 0.50 11.16
CA MET A 103 -2.04 0.71 12.59
C MET A 103 -0.53 0.82 12.84
N ASN A 104 -0.17 1.46 13.94
CA ASN A 104 1.18 1.32 14.50
C ASN A 104 1.12 0.50 15.79
N PRO A 105 2.09 -0.38 16.05
CA PRO A 105 2.19 -1.06 17.34
C PRO A 105 2.12 -0.03 18.49
N ALA A 106 1.54 -0.42 19.62
CA ALA A 106 1.32 0.43 20.79
C ALA A 106 0.42 1.67 20.56
N THR A 107 -0.40 1.72 19.49
CA THR A 107 -1.37 2.82 19.30
C THR A 107 -2.82 2.41 19.56
N VAL A 108 -3.07 1.13 19.74
CA VAL A 108 -4.41 0.55 19.92
C VAL A 108 -4.57 -0.11 21.28
N THR A 109 -5.81 -0.17 21.74
CA THR A 109 -6.21 -0.90 22.96
C THR A 109 -7.25 -1.96 22.61
N SER A 110 -7.49 -2.92 23.50
CA SER A 110 -8.55 -3.92 23.32
C SER A 110 -9.92 -3.28 23.06
N GLU A 111 -10.20 -2.14 23.70
CA GLU A 111 -11.47 -1.41 23.56
C GLU A 111 -11.57 -0.75 22.18
N THR A 112 -10.54 -0.03 21.73
CA THR A 112 -10.54 0.59 20.40
C THR A 112 -10.60 -0.43 19.29
N LEU A 113 -9.90 -1.57 19.41
CA LEU A 113 -9.94 -2.65 18.42
C LEU A 113 -11.32 -3.29 18.32
N LYS A 114 -12.00 -3.55 19.45
CA LYS A 114 -13.38 -4.03 19.45
C LYS A 114 -14.34 -3.06 18.79
N SER A 115 -14.14 -1.75 19.03
CA SER A 115 -14.93 -0.70 18.39
C SER A 115 -14.70 -0.67 16.88
N TYR A 116 -13.45 -0.72 16.41
CA TYR A 116 -13.15 -0.78 14.98
C TYR A 116 -13.75 -2.04 14.33
N LYS A 117 -13.63 -3.20 14.99
CA LYS A 117 -14.24 -4.44 14.51
C LYS A 117 -15.77 -4.32 14.38
N SER A 118 -16.43 -3.68 15.34
CA SER A 118 -17.89 -3.47 15.32
C SER A 118 -18.33 -2.49 14.23
N LEU A 119 -17.45 -1.57 13.81
CA LEU A 119 -17.65 -0.66 12.68
C LEU A 119 -17.36 -1.30 11.32
N GLY A 120 -16.96 -2.58 11.30
CA GLY A 120 -16.77 -3.35 10.08
C GLY A 120 -15.30 -3.48 9.63
N VAL A 121 -14.30 -2.93 10.36
CA VAL A 121 -12.89 -3.17 10.06
C VAL A 121 -12.62 -4.67 10.15
N ASN A 122 -12.20 -5.29 9.05
CA ASN A 122 -12.01 -6.73 8.97
C ASN A 122 -10.58 -7.14 8.58
N ARG A 123 -9.73 -6.19 8.19
CA ARG A 123 -8.30 -6.38 7.94
C ARG A 123 -7.49 -5.32 8.70
N ALA A 124 -6.50 -5.76 9.47
CA ALA A 124 -5.54 -4.89 10.15
C ALA A 124 -4.16 -5.02 9.49
N SER A 125 -3.53 -3.89 9.13
CA SER A 125 -2.16 -3.86 8.64
C SER A 125 -1.31 -3.00 9.57
N PHE A 126 -0.14 -3.47 10.00
CA PHE A 126 0.70 -2.65 10.84
C PHE A 126 2.20 -2.76 10.55
N GLY A 127 2.84 -1.58 10.57
CA GLY A 127 4.26 -1.45 10.32
C GLY A 127 5.10 -1.92 11.51
N ALA A 128 5.47 -3.21 11.54
CA ALA A 128 6.45 -3.74 12.49
C ALA A 128 7.87 -3.30 12.11
N GLN A 129 8.19 -3.29 10.83
CA GLN A 129 9.44 -2.91 10.18
C GLN A 129 10.61 -3.85 10.51
N THR A 130 10.84 -4.15 11.77
CA THR A 130 11.88 -5.05 12.28
C THR A 130 11.53 -5.50 13.70
N PHE A 131 12.10 -6.63 14.14
CA PHE A 131 12.04 -7.12 15.52
C PHE A 131 13.33 -6.81 16.31
N ASP A 132 14.17 -5.93 15.80
CA ASP A 132 15.38 -5.44 16.51
C ASP A 132 15.13 -4.01 17.04
N ASP A 133 15.11 -3.85 18.35
CA ASP A 133 14.84 -2.57 19.00
C ASP A 133 15.88 -1.49 18.67
N SER A 134 17.12 -1.88 18.34
CA SER A 134 18.16 -0.94 17.93
C SER A 134 17.91 -0.43 16.51
N GLU A 135 17.41 -1.28 15.61
CA GLU A 135 16.95 -0.88 14.27
C GLU A 135 15.73 0.03 14.37
N LEU A 136 14.72 -0.35 15.14
CA LEU A 136 13.54 0.48 15.39
C LEU A 136 13.92 1.89 15.86
N LYS A 137 14.83 1.98 16.82
CA LYS A 137 15.33 3.27 17.31
C LYS A 137 16.02 4.09 16.22
N ARG A 138 16.85 3.46 15.38
CA ARG A 138 17.52 4.13 14.23
C ARG A 138 16.52 4.64 13.21
N LEU A 139 15.43 3.91 12.99
CA LEU A 139 14.33 4.29 12.09
C LEU A 139 13.42 5.38 12.67
N GLY A 140 13.60 5.79 13.94
CA GLY A 140 12.73 6.75 14.61
C GLY A 140 11.38 6.17 15.04
N ARG A 141 11.27 4.84 15.12
CA ARG A 141 10.06 4.17 15.62
C ARG A 141 9.96 4.32 17.14
N ARG A 142 8.73 4.46 17.63
CA ARG A 142 8.47 4.61 19.06
C ARG A 142 8.07 3.32 19.76
N HIS A 143 7.74 2.29 19.00
CA HIS A 143 7.42 0.96 19.52
C HIS A 143 8.66 0.08 19.59
N SER A 144 8.56 -0.98 20.38
CA SER A 144 9.55 -2.05 20.54
C SER A 144 9.05 -3.35 19.87
N ALA A 145 9.93 -4.33 19.73
CA ALA A 145 9.55 -5.67 19.29
C ALA A 145 8.53 -6.35 20.23
N SER A 146 8.52 -5.98 21.53
CA SER A 146 7.50 -6.44 22.47
C SER A 146 6.13 -5.88 22.14
N ASP A 147 6.05 -4.59 21.78
CA ASP A 147 4.79 -3.95 21.40
C ASP A 147 4.18 -4.58 20.15
N VAL A 148 5.01 -5.08 19.20
CA VAL A 148 4.53 -5.82 18.02
C VAL A 148 3.82 -7.09 18.46
N ARG A 149 4.42 -7.88 19.38
CA ARG A 149 3.83 -9.13 19.88
C ARG A 149 2.54 -8.88 20.65
N GLU A 150 2.54 -7.89 21.53
CA GLU A 150 1.35 -7.49 22.28
C GLU A 150 0.22 -7.02 21.37
N THR A 151 0.56 -6.23 20.33
CA THR A 151 -0.44 -5.74 19.37
C THR A 151 -1.15 -6.89 18.63
N ILE A 152 -0.43 -7.94 18.24
CA ILE A 152 -1.08 -9.08 17.58
C ILE A 152 -1.97 -9.87 18.55
N GLU A 153 -1.56 -10.01 19.80
CA GLU A 153 -2.39 -10.65 20.83
C GLU A 153 -3.69 -9.86 21.06
N LEU A 154 -3.60 -8.52 21.10
CA LEU A 154 -4.77 -7.65 21.22
C LEU A 154 -5.69 -7.76 20.01
N LEU A 155 -5.14 -7.80 18.79
CA LEU A 155 -5.90 -8.00 17.55
C LEU A 155 -6.65 -9.34 17.57
N ARG A 156 -5.95 -10.43 17.90
CA ARG A 156 -6.57 -11.77 18.02
C ARG A 156 -7.66 -11.79 19.09
N GLY A 157 -7.39 -11.18 20.25
CA GLY A 157 -8.36 -11.03 21.33
C GLY A 157 -9.59 -10.20 20.98
N ALA A 158 -9.47 -9.29 20.00
CA ALA A 158 -10.57 -8.50 19.45
C ALA A 158 -11.29 -9.20 18.26
N GLY A 159 -10.85 -10.40 17.85
CA GLY A 159 -11.45 -11.19 16.78
C GLY A 159 -10.99 -10.84 15.37
N PHE A 160 -9.80 -10.25 15.21
CA PHE A 160 -9.19 -10.08 13.89
C PHE A 160 -8.52 -11.38 13.45
N ASP A 161 -8.92 -11.88 12.30
CA ASP A 161 -8.43 -13.08 11.63
C ASP A 161 -7.76 -12.79 10.27
N ASN A 162 -7.58 -11.52 9.93
CA ASN A 162 -6.85 -11.03 8.77
C ASN A 162 -5.90 -9.91 9.22
N VAL A 163 -4.67 -10.31 9.54
CA VAL A 163 -3.64 -9.42 10.08
C VAL A 163 -2.42 -9.44 9.17
N SER A 164 -1.90 -8.25 8.86
CA SER A 164 -0.73 -8.02 8.02
C SER A 164 0.39 -7.33 8.80
N PHE A 165 1.63 -7.73 8.55
CA PHE A 165 2.84 -7.02 9.00
C PHE A 165 3.60 -6.46 7.83
N ASP A 166 4.17 -5.27 8.02
CA ASP A 166 5.15 -4.71 7.12
C ASP A 166 6.53 -4.82 7.75
N LEU A 167 7.49 -5.43 7.03
CA LEU A 167 8.90 -5.52 7.40
C LEU A 167 9.78 -4.94 6.29
N ILE A 168 10.93 -4.40 6.66
CA ILE A 168 11.89 -3.81 5.73
C ILE A 168 13.21 -4.58 5.80
N ALA A 169 13.61 -5.17 4.66
CA ALA A 169 14.92 -5.76 4.44
C ALA A 169 15.91 -4.71 3.92
N GLY A 170 17.19 -4.91 4.17
CA GLY A 170 18.24 -4.00 3.69
C GLY A 170 18.36 -2.71 4.50
N LEU A 171 17.89 -2.69 5.74
CA LEU A 171 18.10 -1.56 6.65
C LEU A 171 19.60 -1.30 6.84
N PRO A 172 20.02 -0.02 7.06
CA PRO A 172 21.43 0.31 7.27
C PRO A 172 22.09 -0.56 8.35
N ARG A 173 23.17 -1.25 8.00
CA ARG A 173 23.93 -2.21 8.85
C ARG A 173 23.19 -3.51 9.18
N GLN A 174 22.03 -3.78 8.60
CA GLN A 174 21.35 -5.06 8.76
C GLN A 174 22.11 -6.15 8.03
N THR A 175 22.38 -7.27 8.71
CA THR A 175 22.99 -8.44 8.09
C THR A 175 21.96 -9.44 7.63
N LEU A 176 22.35 -10.37 6.74
CA LEU A 176 21.47 -11.47 6.33
C LEU A 176 20.94 -12.28 7.53
N LYS A 177 21.77 -12.46 8.57
CA LYS A 177 21.39 -13.16 9.80
C LYS A 177 20.37 -12.38 10.63
N ASP A 178 20.49 -11.05 10.68
CA ASP A 178 19.50 -10.20 11.36
C ASP A 178 18.15 -10.25 10.63
N TRP A 179 18.19 -10.19 9.29
CA TRP A 179 17.01 -10.34 8.46
C TRP A 179 16.36 -11.73 8.62
N GLU A 180 17.16 -12.79 8.63
CA GLU A 180 16.67 -14.15 8.87
C GLU A 180 15.92 -14.26 10.20
N ARG A 181 16.49 -13.67 11.27
CA ARG A 181 15.85 -13.61 12.58
C ARG A 181 14.52 -12.83 12.56
N ASN A 182 14.48 -11.70 11.86
CA ASN A 182 13.26 -10.92 11.70
C ASN A 182 12.15 -11.73 11.02
N LEU A 183 12.46 -12.43 9.94
CA LEU A 183 11.50 -13.31 9.26
C LEU A 183 11.01 -14.44 10.16
N ASP A 184 11.91 -15.07 10.92
CA ASP A 184 11.52 -16.14 11.84
C ASP A 184 10.60 -15.65 12.95
N GLU A 185 10.83 -14.46 13.50
CA GLU A 185 9.94 -13.84 14.49
C GLU A 185 8.57 -13.52 13.89
N ALA A 186 8.52 -12.91 12.71
CA ALA A 186 7.27 -12.63 12.02
C ALA A 186 6.46 -13.90 11.73
N LEU A 187 7.11 -14.94 11.19
CA LEU A 187 6.47 -16.20 10.84
C LEU A 187 5.99 -17.00 12.05
N LYS A 188 6.60 -16.84 13.24
CA LYS A 188 6.11 -17.43 14.50
C LYS A 188 4.80 -16.82 14.98
N LEU A 189 4.54 -15.56 14.67
CA LEU A 189 3.31 -14.85 15.03
C LEU A 189 2.11 -15.22 14.13
N ASN A 190 2.36 -16.01 13.08
CA ASN A 190 1.36 -16.52 12.14
C ASN A 190 0.38 -15.45 11.63
N PRO A 191 0.86 -14.35 11.00
CA PRO A 191 -0.03 -13.41 10.32
C PRO A 191 -0.61 -14.08 9.07
N GLU A 192 -1.75 -13.60 8.59
CA GLU A 192 -2.34 -14.07 7.33
C GLU A 192 -1.65 -13.44 6.12
N HIS A 193 -0.98 -12.30 6.32
CA HIS A 193 -0.35 -11.54 5.25
C HIS A 193 0.96 -10.91 5.73
N LEU A 194 1.93 -10.78 4.82
CA LEU A 194 3.23 -10.13 5.04
C LEU A 194 3.55 -9.21 3.87
N SER A 195 3.85 -7.94 4.17
CA SER A 195 4.47 -7.01 3.22
C SER A 195 5.96 -6.95 3.54
N LEU A 196 6.79 -7.45 2.64
CA LEU A 196 8.23 -7.61 2.84
C LEU A 196 8.97 -6.76 1.81
N TYR A 197 9.27 -5.52 2.20
CA TYR A 197 9.88 -4.53 1.32
C TYR A 197 11.41 -4.60 1.38
N LEU A 198 12.06 -4.31 0.26
CA LEU A 198 13.45 -3.85 0.27
C LEU A 198 13.46 -2.35 0.58
N LEU A 199 14.46 -1.90 1.36
CA LEU A 199 14.57 -0.49 1.72
C LEU A 199 14.76 0.37 0.46
N GLU A 200 13.86 1.29 0.24
CA GLU A 200 14.00 2.36 -0.74
C GLU A 200 14.41 3.66 -0.05
N ILE A 201 15.32 4.41 -0.68
CA ILE A 201 15.81 5.68 -0.16
C ILE A 201 15.19 6.81 -0.95
N HIS A 202 14.25 7.51 -0.32
CA HIS A 202 13.56 8.64 -0.92
C HIS A 202 14.27 9.95 -0.58
N GLU A 203 14.54 10.78 -1.60
CA GLU A 203 15.10 12.11 -1.42
C GLU A 203 14.21 12.95 -0.48
N GLY A 204 14.83 13.84 0.30
CA GLY A 204 14.13 14.67 1.27
C GLY A 204 13.81 13.97 2.60
N THR A 205 14.07 12.67 2.73
CA THR A 205 13.93 11.97 4.01
C THR A 205 15.16 12.15 4.91
N PRO A 206 14.98 12.11 6.25
CA PRO A 206 16.12 12.14 7.17
C PRO A 206 17.13 11.01 6.93
N LEU A 207 16.69 9.83 6.48
CA LEU A 207 17.56 8.70 6.15
C LEU A 207 18.44 9.02 4.94
N ALA A 208 17.88 9.58 3.88
CA ALA A 208 18.66 10.01 2.71
C ALA A 208 19.75 11.00 3.09
N GLU A 209 19.45 11.97 3.97
CA GLU A 209 20.42 12.92 4.49
C GLU A 209 21.52 12.25 5.35
N GLN A 210 21.14 11.27 6.16
CA GLN A 210 22.12 10.49 6.95
C GLN A 210 23.08 9.69 6.08
N ILE A 211 22.58 9.12 4.96
CA ILE A 211 23.41 8.37 4.00
C ILE A 211 24.31 9.34 3.23
N ARG A 212 23.77 10.43 2.70
CA ARG A 212 24.54 11.47 1.97
C ARG A 212 25.66 12.06 2.83
N SER A 213 25.41 12.26 4.11
CA SER A 213 26.40 12.76 5.08
C SER A 213 27.29 11.67 5.69
N HIS A 214 27.29 10.45 5.15
CA HIS A 214 28.06 9.28 5.61
C HIS A 214 27.83 8.90 7.09
N ARG A 215 26.73 9.33 7.71
CA ARG A 215 26.33 8.90 9.05
C ARG A 215 25.73 7.50 9.06
N GLN A 216 25.14 7.09 7.94
CA GLN A 216 24.70 5.71 7.68
C GLN A 216 25.33 5.21 6.37
N PRO A 217 25.62 3.90 6.26
CA PRO A 217 26.09 3.32 5.01
C PRO A 217 24.98 3.32 3.95
N LEU A 218 25.39 3.31 2.69
CA LEU A 218 24.50 3.00 1.57
C LEU A 218 24.05 1.52 1.70
N PRO A 219 22.81 1.18 1.37
CA PRO A 219 22.37 -0.21 1.24
C PRO A 219 23.22 -0.97 0.25
N ASP A 220 23.49 -2.24 0.55
CA ASP A 220 24.21 -3.15 -0.30
C ASP A 220 23.21 -3.90 -1.19
N GLU A 221 23.28 -3.71 -2.50
CA GLU A 221 22.33 -4.27 -3.48
C GLU A 221 22.45 -5.80 -3.57
N ASP A 222 23.67 -6.35 -3.51
CA ASP A 222 23.89 -7.81 -3.54
C ASP A 222 23.28 -8.45 -2.29
N LEU A 223 23.51 -7.86 -1.13
CA LEU A 223 22.90 -8.31 0.12
C LEU A 223 21.37 -8.18 0.10
N ALA A 224 20.81 -7.13 -0.51
CA ALA A 224 19.37 -6.97 -0.67
C ALA A 224 18.79 -8.10 -1.55
N GLY A 225 19.48 -8.50 -2.61
CA GLY A 225 19.14 -9.66 -3.43
C GLY A 225 19.11 -10.97 -2.64
N GLU A 226 20.16 -11.24 -1.82
CA GLU A 226 20.20 -12.41 -0.94
C GLU A 226 19.07 -12.41 0.10
N MET A 227 18.74 -11.24 0.66
CA MET A 227 17.62 -11.08 1.58
C MET A 227 16.27 -11.38 0.90
N TYR A 228 16.11 -10.95 -0.35
CA TYR A 228 14.89 -11.23 -1.11
C TYR A 228 14.73 -12.73 -1.42
N GLU A 229 15.79 -13.41 -1.79
CA GLU A 229 15.76 -14.88 -1.96
C GLU A 229 15.39 -15.61 -0.67
N LEU A 230 15.91 -15.13 0.47
CA LEU A 230 15.58 -15.67 1.78
C LEU A 230 14.10 -15.50 2.12
N ILE A 231 13.50 -14.36 1.78
CA ILE A 231 12.06 -14.11 1.92
C ILE A 231 11.27 -15.24 1.26
N THR A 232 11.43 -15.38 -0.06
CA THR A 232 10.67 -16.35 -0.86
C THR A 232 10.83 -17.77 -0.32
N ARG A 233 12.04 -18.16 0.03
CA ARG A 233 12.34 -19.51 0.56
C ARG A 233 11.65 -19.78 1.90
N LYS A 234 11.65 -18.81 2.83
CA LYS A 234 11.06 -18.99 4.17
C LYS A 234 9.54 -18.91 4.16
N THR A 235 8.97 -17.97 3.43
CA THR A 235 7.52 -17.78 3.34
C THR A 235 6.85 -18.97 2.65
N CYS A 236 7.38 -19.43 1.52
CA CYS A 236 6.85 -20.62 0.82
C CYS A 236 6.85 -21.87 1.72
N ARG A 237 7.90 -22.09 2.52
CA ARG A 237 7.95 -23.23 3.46
C ARG A 237 6.88 -23.19 4.53
N LYS A 238 6.31 -22.02 4.79
CA LYS A 238 5.23 -21.78 5.76
C LYS A 238 3.85 -21.70 5.11
N GLY A 239 3.74 -21.97 3.81
CA GLY A 239 2.48 -22.01 3.07
C GLY A 239 2.00 -20.64 2.59
N TYR A 240 2.84 -19.61 2.65
CA TYR A 240 2.51 -18.32 2.04
C TYR A 240 2.75 -18.38 0.52
N GLU A 241 1.85 -17.76 -0.21
CA GLU A 241 1.95 -17.52 -1.64
C GLU A 241 2.41 -16.08 -1.88
N GLN A 242 3.45 -15.91 -2.70
CA GLN A 242 3.83 -14.61 -3.20
C GLN A 242 2.85 -14.22 -4.30
N TYR A 243 1.98 -13.24 -4.10
CA TYR A 243 1.02 -12.83 -5.12
C TYR A 243 1.46 -11.60 -5.92
N GLU A 244 2.40 -10.80 -5.38
CA GLU A 244 3.12 -9.74 -6.08
C GLU A 244 4.53 -9.55 -5.49
N ILE A 245 5.35 -8.66 -6.03
CA ILE A 245 6.79 -8.53 -5.74
C ILE A 245 7.08 -8.47 -4.23
N SER A 246 6.34 -7.68 -3.47
CA SER A 246 6.61 -7.41 -2.05
C SER A 246 5.64 -8.07 -1.08
N ASN A 247 4.52 -8.65 -1.57
CA ASN A 247 3.44 -9.11 -0.72
C ASN A 247 3.22 -10.63 -0.80
N PHE A 248 3.09 -11.23 0.37
CA PHE A 248 2.94 -12.66 0.60
C PHE A 248 1.74 -12.90 1.51
N SER A 249 0.92 -13.89 1.20
CA SER A 249 -0.25 -14.22 2.02
C SER A 249 -0.50 -15.71 2.09
N LEU A 250 -1.19 -16.14 3.13
CA LEU A 250 -1.86 -17.43 3.12
C LEU A 250 -2.95 -17.43 2.04
N PRO A 251 -3.33 -18.60 1.47
CA PRO A 251 -4.38 -18.69 0.47
C PRO A 251 -5.67 -17.97 0.90
N GLY A 252 -6.16 -17.07 0.05
CA GLY A 252 -7.39 -16.29 0.31
C GLY A 252 -7.20 -14.98 1.08
N TYR A 253 -5.97 -14.63 1.51
CA TYR A 253 -5.67 -13.42 2.29
C TYR A 253 -4.86 -12.35 1.53
N ALA A 254 -4.69 -12.48 0.22
CA ALA A 254 -4.12 -11.41 -0.60
C ALA A 254 -4.94 -10.12 -0.43
N SER A 255 -4.27 -8.97 -0.28
CA SER A 255 -4.97 -7.69 -0.15
C SER A 255 -5.72 -7.36 -1.43
N LYS A 256 -7.05 -7.32 -1.35
CA LYS A 256 -7.90 -6.95 -2.49
C LYS A 256 -7.64 -5.50 -2.90
N HIS A 257 -7.50 -4.61 -1.92
CA HIS A 257 -7.26 -3.20 -2.19
C HIS A 257 -5.94 -2.96 -2.92
N ASN A 258 -4.83 -3.52 -2.43
CA ASN A 258 -3.53 -3.37 -3.07
C ASN A 258 -3.51 -3.99 -4.48
N SER A 259 -4.18 -5.11 -4.67
CA SER A 259 -4.28 -5.78 -5.98
C SER A 259 -4.94 -4.91 -7.04
N LYS A 260 -5.84 -3.97 -6.66
CA LYS A 260 -6.50 -3.06 -7.62
C LYS A 260 -5.50 -2.17 -8.36
N TYR A 261 -4.47 -1.69 -7.68
CA TYR A 261 -3.43 -0.89 -8.31
C TYR A 261 -2.72 -1.67 -9.41
N TRP A 262 -2.39 -2.94 -9.14
CA TRP A 262 -1.68 -3.82 -10.09
C TRP A 262 -2.57 -4.32 -11.24
N LEU A 263 -3.88 -4.30 -11.04
CA LEU A 263 -4.88 -4.68 -12.04
C LEU A 263 -5.43 -3.49 -12.83
N CYS A 264 -4.94 -2.27 -12.58
CA CYS A 264 -5.49 -1.04 -13.15
C CYS A 264 -7.02 -0.95 -12.94
N GLU A 265 -7.47 -1.28 -11.74
CA GLU A 265 -8.87 -1.09 -11.32
C GLU A 265 -9.06 0.28 -10.66
N PRO A 266 -10.23 0.90 -10.77
CA PRO A 266 -10.48 2.21 -10.17
C PRO A 266 -10.30 2.22 -8.66
N VAL A 267 -9.63 3.27 -8.15
CA VAL A 267 -9.51 3.58 -6.73
C VAL A 267 -9.77 5.07 -6.55
N TYR A 268 -10.84 5.39 -5.83
CA TYR A 268 -11.17 6.76 -5.44
C TYR A 268 -10.49 7.07 -4.11
N ALA A 269 -9.60 8.04 -4.11
CA ALA A 269 -8.81 8.38 -2.94
C ALA A 269 -9.19 9.77 -2.40
N PHE A 270 -9.31 9.87 -1.08
CA PHE A 270 -9.71 11.08 -0.38
C PHE A 270 -8.68 11.45 0.68
N GLY A 271 -8.56 12.74 0.94
CA GLY A 271 -7.65 13.29 1.92
C GLY A 271 -6.39 13.91 1.29
N VAL A 272 -5.57 14.47 2.15
CA VAL A 272 -4.30 15.10 1.76
C VAL A 272 -3.39 14.13 1.01
N SER A 273 -2.77 14.59 -0.08
CA SER A 273 -1.87 13.79 -0.94
C SER A 273 -2.46 12.47 -1.45
N ALA A 274 -3.79 12.29 -1.40
CA ALA A 274 -4.44 11.08 -1.88
C ALA A 274 -4.38 11.04 -3.41
N HIS A 275 -4.02 9.88 -3.96
CA HIS A 275 -3.91 9.64 -5.40
C HIS A 275 -5.01 8.71 -5.86
N SER A 276 -5.78 9.16 -6.83
CA SER A 276 -6.92 8.45 -7.40
C SER A 276 -6.63 7.96 -8.81
N PHE A 277 -7.33 6.90 -9.20
CA PHE A 277 -7.47 6.44 -10.58
C PHE A 277 -8.94 6.10 -10.85
N ASP A 278 -9.54 6.75 -11.84
CA ASP A 278 -10.97 6.56 -12.16
C ASP A 278 -11.22 5.54 -13.30
N GLY A 279 -10.16 4.92 -13.80
CA GLY A 279 -10.19 4.01 -14.96
C GLY A 279 -9.67 4.64 -16.24
N ASN A 280 -9.48 5.96 -16.27
CA ASN A 280 -8.98 6.72 -17.43
C ASN A 280 -7.87 7.72 -17.04
N ALA A 281 -8.07 8.46 -15.95
CA ALA A 281 -7.16 9.49 -15.49
C ALA A 281 -6.65 9.20 -14.07
N ARG A 282 -5.41 9.62 -13.80
CA ARG A 282 -4.84 9.73 -12.46
C ARG A 282 -4.95 11.17 -11.99
N TYR A 283 -5.32 11.35 -10.74
CA TYR A 283 -5.38 12.68 -10.13
C TYR A 283 -4.99 12.60 -8.65
N ALA A 284 -4.52 13.72 -8.14
CA ALA A 284 -4.02 13.79 -6.78
C ALA A 284 -4.41 15.09 -6.08
N ASN A 285 -4.56 14.98 -4.77
CA ASN A 285 -4.86 16.10 -3.88
C ASN A 285 -3.59 16.81 -3.40
N GLU A 286 -3.79 18.05 -2.93
CA GLU A 286 -2.79 18.87 -2.25
C GLU A 286 -2.04 18.10 -1.16
N ARG A 287 -0.71 18.27 -1.10
CA ARG A 287 0.17 17.54 -0.17
C ARG A 287 0.34 18.24 1.19
N ASP A 288 0.04 19.52 1.28
CA ASP A 288 0.06 20.26 2.56
C ASP A 288 -1.30 20.12 3.25
N THR A 289 -1.32 19.57 4.46
CA THR A 289 -2.56 19.27 5.20
C THR A 289 -3.33 20.55 5.53
N ALA A 290 -2.66 21.64 5.89
CA ALA A 290 -3.34 22.89 6.26
C ALA A 290 -3.99 23.52 5.02
N LYS A 291 -3.29 23.47 3.88
CA LYS A 291 -3.80 23.98 2.60
C LYS A 291 -4.95 23.12 2.07
N TYR A 292 -4.81 21.77 2.14
CA TYR A 292 -5.91 20.84 1.81
C TYR A 292 -7.18 21.18 2.59
N VAL A 293 -7.07 21.28 3.91
CA VAL A 293 -8.23 21.60 4.77
C VAL A 293 -8.83 22.96 4.41
N SER A 294 -8.01 23.99 4.19
CA SER A 294 -8.47 25.33 3.82
C SER A 294 -9.22 25.35 2.48
N LEU A 295 -8.73 24.63 1.47
CA LEU A 295 -9.40 24.50 0.16
C LEU A 295 -10.78 23.85 0.32
N ILE A 296 -10.87 22.72 1.00
CA ILE A 296 -12.14 22.03 1.21
C ILE A 296 -13.12 22.87 2.03
N GLU A 297 -12.66 23.58 3.07
CA GLU A 297 -13.52 24.50 3.85
C GLU A 297 -14.10 25.62 3.00
N SER A 298 -13.32 26.14 2.06
CA SER A 298 -13.74 27.22 1.14
C SER A 298 -14.60 26.72 -0.04
N ASN A 299 -14.93 25.43 -0.11
CA ASN A 299 -15.55 24.74 -1.23
C ASN A 299 -14.73 24.79 -2.54
N ASP A 300 -13.41 24.93 -2.43
CA ASP A 300 -12.49 24.82 -3.55
C ASP A 300 -12.05 23.35 -3.73
N SER A 301 -11.57 23.02 -4.94
CA SER A 301 -11.00 21.71 -5.21
C SER A 301 -9.63 21.56 -4.52
N ALA A 302 -9.42 20.44 -3.86
CA ALA A 302 -8.09 20.05 -3.38
C ALA A 302 -7.24 19.35 -4.45
N GLU A 303 -7.80 19.04 -5.61
CA GLU A 303 -7.09 18.42 -6.73
C GLU A 303 -6.05 19.40 -7.29
N VAL A 304 -4.79 18.97 -7.33
CA VAL A 304 -3.65 19.76 -7.82
C VAL A 304 -2.99 19.17 -9.07
N PHE A 305 -3.43 17.98 -9.44
CA PHE A 305 -2.90 17.24 -10.56
C PHE A 305 -3.97 16.35 -11.16
N ARG A 306 -4.07 16.32 -12.51
CA ARG A 306 -4.89 15.36 -13.28
C ARG A 306 -4.24 15.11 -14.62
N GLU A 307 -4.10 13.84 -14.99
CA GLU A 307 -3.50 13.40 -16.22
C GLU A 307 -4.21 12.16 -16.77
N GLU A 308 -4.49 12.15 -18.08
CA GLU A 308 -4.94 10.92 -18.74
C GLU A 308 -3.79 9.92 -18.82
N THR A 309 -4.09 8.66 -18.53
CA THR A 309 -3.08 7.61 -18.45
C THR A 309 -2.90 6.91 -19.79
N ASN A 310 -1.67 6.51 -20.11
CA ASN A 310 -1.44 5.48 -21.11
C ASN A 310 -1.73 4.11 -20.50
N LEU A 311 -3.04 3.79 -20.42
CA LEU A 311 -3.51 2.59 -19.76
C LEU A 311 -2.89 1.29 -20.33
N ALA A 312 -2.58 1.26 -21.64
CA ALA A 312 -1.95 0.11 -22.26
C ALA A 312 -0.54 -0.12 -21.72
N SER A 313 0.24 0.95 -21.51
CA SER A 313 1.56 0.92 -20.92
C SER A 313 1.51 0.54 -19.44
N GLU A 314 0.65 1.22 -18.68
CA GLU A 314 0.47 0.96 -17.23
C GLU A 314 0.03 -0.47 -16.95
N PHE A 315 -0.86 -1.03 -17.75
CA PHE A 315 -1.31 -2.41 -17.59
C PHE A 315 -0.16 -3.41 -17.67
N ILE A 316 0.88 -3.12 -18.49
CA ILE A 316 2.05 -3.98 -18.59
C ILE A 316 2.88 -3.88 -17.31
N PHE A 317 3.41 -2.70 -16.98
CA PHE A 317 4.37 -2.62 -15.88
C PHE A 317 3.73 -2.83 -14.50
N LEU A 318 2.46 -2.43 -14.29
CA LEU A 318 1.74 -2.73 -13.05
C LEU A 318 1.35 -4.21 -12.98
N GLY A 319 0.88 -4.79 -14.08
CA GLY A 319 0.51 -6.19 -14.14
C GLY A 319 1.69 -7.15 -13.99
N LEU A 320 2.90 -6.76 -14.43
CA LEU A 320 4.13 -7.50 -14.22
C LEU A 320 4.58 -7.55 -12.75
N ARG A 321 4.06 -6.68 -11.86
CA ARG A 321 4.27 -6.82 -10.42
C ARG A 321 3.64 -8.09 -9.86
N LEU A 322 2.53 -8.53 -10.45
CA LEU A 322 1.83 -9.75 -10.02
C LEU A 322 2.63 -11.00 -10.38
N SER A 323 2.73 -11.94 -9.44
CA SER A 323 3.42 -13.23 -9.69
C SER A 323 2.80 -14.04 -10.84
N LYS A 324 1.51 -13.85 -11.10
CA LYS A 324 0.83 -14.45 -12.26
C LYS A 324 1.18 -13.75 -13.59
N GLY A 325 1.78 -12.54 -13.54
CA GLY A 325 2.05 -11.72 -14.70
C GLY A 325 0.79 -11.30 -15.47
N ILE A 326 0.97 -10.84 -16.71
CA ILE A 326 -0.09 -10.37 -17.60
C ILE A 326 -0.51 -11.46 -18.60
N ASP A 327 -1.79 -11.53 -18.89
CA ASP A 327 -2.35 -12.40 -19.92
C ASP A 327 -2.27 -11.67 -21.28
N LEU A 328 -1.55 -12.26 -22.22
CA LEU A 328 -1.28 -11.66 -23.52
C LEU A 328 -2.54 -11.56 -24.40
N ILE A 329 -3.44 -12.53 -24.27
CA ILE A 329 -4.71 -12.55 -25.02
C ILE A 329 -5.65 -11.49 -24.46
N GLU A 330 -5.76 -11.39 -23.12
CA GLU A 330 -6.56 -10.36 -22.47
C GLU A 330 -6.06 -8.95 -22.86
N TYR A 331 -4.74 -8.76 -22.87
CA TYR A 331 -4.13 -7.49 -23.25
C TYR A 331 -4.43 -7.12 -24.69
N GLU A 332 -4.22 -8.05 -25.64
CA GLU A 332 -4.48 -7.82 -27.05
C GLU A 332 -5.97 -7.53 -27.31
N ASN A 333 -6.88 -8.29 -26.67
CA ASN A 333 -8.31 -8.02 -26.76
C ASN A 333 -8.73 -6.66 -26.21
N ARG A 334 -8.06 -6.19 -25.15
CA ARG A 334 -8.39 -4.92 -24.47
C ARG A 334 -7.84 -3.69 -25.21
N PHE A 335 -6.64 -3.80 -25.76
CA PHE A 335 -5.92 -2.64 -26.30
C PHE A 335 -5.67 -2.74 -27.82
N GLY A 336 -5.95 -3.87 -28.46
CA GLY A 336 -5.67 -4.08 -29.89
C GLY A 336 -4.16 -4.11 -30.22
N ILE A 337 -3.30 -4.36 -29.23
CA ILE A 337 -1.84 -4.31 -29.37
C ILE A 337 -1.26 -5.68 -29.06
N ASN A 338 -0.46 -6.22 -29.98
CA ASN A 338 0.34 -7.41 -29.72
C ASN A 338 1.66 -7.00 -29.03
N ILE A 339 1.81 -7.39 -27.74
CA ILE A 339 2.99 -7.03 -26.93
C ILE A 339 4.27 -7.59 -27.57
N LYS A 340 4.24 -8.83 -28.06
CA LYS A 340 5.42 -9.51 -28.64
C LYS A 340 5.92 -8.82 -29.90
N GLU A 341 5.02 -8.22 -30.67
CA GLU A 341 5.39 -7.45 -31.86
C GLU A 341 5.88 -6.06 -31.49
N LYS A 342 5.15 -5.36 -30.61
CA LYS A 342 5.45 -3.96 -30.26
C LYS A 342 6.78 -3.82 -29.54
N TYR A 343 7.14 -4.76 -28.66
CA TYR A 343 8.33 -4.71 -27.80
C TYR A 343 9.32 -5.84 -28.12
N ALA A 344 9.36 -6.34 -29.38
CA ALA A 344 10.08 -7.55 -29.76
C ALA A 344 11.56 -7.55 -29.34
N GLU A 345 12.30 -6.48 -29.62
CA GLU A 345 13.74 -6.36 -29.31
C GLU A 345 14.00 -6.30 -27.80
N ASP A 346 13.19 -5.51 -27.08
CA ASP A 346 13.32 -5.39 -25.64
C ASP A 346 12.95 -6.68 -24.90
N LEU A 347 11.88 -7.34 -25.33
CA LEU A 347 11.47 -8.61 -24.74
C LEU A 347 12.52 -9.69 -24.96
N GLN A 348 13.12 -9.76 -26.17
CA GLN A 348 14.22 -10.68 -26.43
C GLN A 348 15.40 -10.41 -25.48
N ARG A 349 15.81 -9.16 -25.33
CA ARG A 349 16.88 -8.77 -24.42
C ARG A 349 16.59 -9.13 -22.97
N LEU A 350 15.37 -8.86 -22.49
CA LEU A 350 14.96 -9.16 -21.11
C LEU A 350 14.91 -10.68 -20.87
N GLU A 351 14.49 -11.47 -21.85
CA GLU A 351 14.46 -12.93 -21.78
C GLU A 351 15.88 -13.51 -21.77
N GLU A 352 16.79 -13.02 -22.62
CA GLU A 352 18.20 -13.40 -22.66
C GLU A 352 18.92 -13.07 -21.32
N LEU A 353 18.54 -11.97 -20.67
CA LEU A 353 19.01 -11.60 -19.33
C LEU A 353 18.38 -12.45 -18.22
N GLY A 354 17.37 -13.26 -18.55
CA GLY A 354 16.63 -14.09 -17.58
C GLY A 354 15.76 -13.27 -16.61
N LEU A 355 15.29 -12.10 -17.03
CA LEU A 355 14.44 -11.22 -16.19
C LEU A 355 12.95 -11.47 -16.37
N ILE A 356 12.56 -11.93 -17.56
CA ILE A 356 11.18 -12.30 -17.90
C ILE A 356 11.11 -13.72 -18.41
N GLU A 357 9.93 -14.27 -18.39
CA GLU A 357 9.61 -15.56 -19.02
C GLU A 357 8.22 -15.53 -19.66
N PHE A 358 8.07 -16.29 -20.72
CA PHE A 358 6.77 -16.59 -21.31
C PHE A 358 6.32 -17.98 -20.85
N ALA A 359 5.22 -18.03 -20.11
CA ALA A 359 4.61 -19.29 -19.67
C ALA A 359 3.16 -19.34 -20.09
N GLU A 360 2.80 -20.34 -20.88
CA GLU A 360 1.48 -20.44 -21.53
C GLU A 360 1.21 -19.16 -22.36
N ASN A 361 0.13 -18.43 -22.06
CA ASN A 361 -0.20 -17.15 -22.69
C ASN A 361 0.13 -15.96 -21.81
N ARG A 362 1.09 -16.10 -20.88
CA ARG A 362 1.45 -15.04 -19.92
C ARG A 362 2.88 -14.58 -20.07
N LEU A 363 3.08 -13.28 -19.89
CA LEU A 363 4.37 -12.65 -19.67
C LEU A 363 4.54 -12.41 -18.17
N LYS A 364 5.63 -12.93 -17.60
CA LYS A 364 5.91 -12.85 -16.16
C LYS A 364 7.34 -12.40 -15.89
N LEU A 365 7.55 -11.81 -14.74
CA LEU A 365 8.89 -11.69 -14.17
C LEU A 365 9.39 -13.06 -13.68
N THR A 366 10.66 -13.36 -13.92
CA THR A 366 11.35 -14.43 -13.22
C THR A 366 11.68 -13.99 -11.79
N ARG A 367 12.21 -14.88 -10.95
CA ARG A 367 12.71 -14.47 -9.62
C ARG A 367 13.78 -13.38 -9.70
N LYS A 368 14.72 -13.52 -10.65
CA LYS A 368 15.72 -12.49 -10.94
C LYS A 368 15.05 -11.19 -11.40
N GLY A 369 14.06 -11.29 -12.28
CA GLY A 369 13.30 -10.13 -12.74
C GLY A 369 12.52 -9.42 -11.64
N MET A 370 12.07 -10.11 -10.60
CA MET A 370 11.43 -9.46 -9.45
C MET A 370 12.41 -8.58 -8.65
N VAL A 371 13.66 -9.01 -8.52
CA VAL A 371 14.72 -8.20 -7.87
C VAL A 371 15.07 -6.97 -8.71
N TYR A 372 15.16 -7.13 -10.03
CA TYR A 372 15.49 -6.05 -10.98
C TYR A 372 14.25 -5.49 -11.69
N SER A 373 13.10 -5.52 -11.02
CA SER A 373 11.81 -5.15 -11.63
C SER A 373 11.77 -3.74 -12.20
N ASN A 374 12.43 -2.78 -11.56
CA ASN A 374 12.48 -1.40 -12.05
C ASN A 374 13.15 -1.31 -13.44
N GLU A 375 14.20 -2.09 -13.70
CA GLU A 375 14.84 -2.14 -15.03
C GLU A 375 13.90 -2.70 -16.09
N VAL A 376 13.09 -3.70 -15.72
CA VAL A 376 12.08 -4.26 -16.63
C VAL A 376 10.97 -3.25 -16.89
N PHE A 377 10.49 -2.54 -15.87
CA PHE A 377 9.39 -1.60 -16.00
C PHE A 377 9.72 -0.41 -16.89
N THR A 378 10.97 0.07 -16.89
CA THR A 378 11.42 1.21 -17.73
C THR A 378 11.24 0.97 -19.23
N VAL A 379 11.14 -0.28 -19.67
CA VAL A 379 10.89 -0.64 -21.07
C VAL A 379 9.47 -0.25 -21.51
N PHE A 380 8.53 -0.23 -20.58
CA PHE A 380 7.10 -0.07 -20.86
C PHE A 380 6.54 1.32 -20.48
N VAL A 381 7.36 2.20 -19.96
CA VAL A 381 6.97 3.57 -19.54
C VAL A 381 7.15 4.59 -20.66
#